data_d8d4700bfa84ac5e7346d0c4953d4996
#
_entry.id   d8d4700bfa84ac5e7346d0c4953d4996
#
_cell.length_a   1.000
_cell.length_b   1.000
_cell.length_c   1.000
_cell.angle_alpha   90.00
_cell.angle_beta   90.00
_cell.angle_gamma   90.00
#
_symmetry.space_group_name_H-M   'P 1'
#
loop_
_entity.id
_entity.type
_entity.pdbx_description
1 polymer ?
#
loop_
_entity_poly.entity_id
_entity_poly.type
_entity_poly.pdbx_seq_one_letter_code
_entity_poly.pdbx_strand_id
1 'polypeptide(L)'
;TRFVSKEYFSQLPETRKPRNGDLLFTVTGSYGIPVLIDSDDKFCFQRHIAIVRPCTISNRYLYVILGSSYVKSICDAKATGTAQKTVGLATLRELLIPVAPYKEQMQIYAQTQDALSIVDSVSSDKEDLLNIIESAKAKILDLAIRGQLVPQDPTDEPASVLLERIRAEKEELIKQGKIKRDKKESVIFRGEDNSYYEKMADGKLHCLDNQLPFELPDGWEWCNLSMIGTTNIGLTYRPTDIEPG
;
A
#
# COMPACT_ATOMS: atom_id res chain seq x y z
N THR A 1 -19.42 11.74 14.12
CA THR A 1 -18.02 12.19 14.12
C THR A 1 -17.62 12.52 15.54
N ARG A 2 -16.39 12.15 15.96
CA ARG A 2 -15.85 12.48 17.29
C ARG A 2 -14.66 13.40 17.09
N PHE A 3 -14.47 14.36 17.99
CA PHE A 3 -13.42 15.34 17.92
C PHE A 3 -12.41 15.13 19.06
N VAL A 4 -11.19 15.57 18.87
CA VAL A 4 -10.15 15.69 19.90
C VAL A 4 -9.77 17.15 20.05
N SER A 5 -9.21 17.54 21.19
CA SER A 5 -8.79 18.95 21.39
C SER A 5 -7.65 19.34 20.44
N LYS A 6 -7.53 20.65 20.18
CA LYS A 6 -6.43 21.18 19.35
C LYS A 6 -5.07 20.94 20.00
N GLU A 7 -5.00 21.01 21.32
CA GLU A 7 -3.81 20.74 22.11
C GLU A 7 -3.37 19.29 21.96
N TYR A 8 -4.31 18.34 22.09
CA TYR A 8 -4.04 16.91 21.88
C TYR A 8 -3.52 16.67 20.46
N PHE A 9 -4.20 17.21 19.44
CA PHE A 9 -3.77 17.05 18.04
C PHE A 9 -2.37 17.63 17.81
N SER A 10 -2.04 18.80 18.41
CA SER A 10 -0.74 19.43 18.24
C SER A 10 0.42 18.61 18.81
N GLN A 11 0.17 17.88 19.89
CA GLN A 11 1.17 17.02 20.57
C GLN A 11 1.40 15.68 19.85
N LEU A 12 0.56 15.34 18.87
CA LEU A 12 0.75 14.10 18.12
C LEU A 12 2.06 14.12 17.32
N PRO A 13 2.80 13.00 17.29
CA PRO A 13 3.92 12.86 16.38
C PRO A 13 3.49 13.05 14.93
N GLU A 14 4.31 13.70 14.13
CA GLU A 14 4.04 13.93 12.70
C GLU A 14 3.80 12.62 11.91
N THR A 15 4.38 11.51 12.38
CA THR A 15 4.16 10.18 11.81
C THR A 15 2.74 9.64 12.01
N ARG A 16 1.97 10.24 12.90
CA ARG A 16 0.56 9.87 13.20
C ARG A 16 -0.45 10.89 12.69
N LYS A 17 0.02 11.98 12.09
CA LYS A 17 -0.82 12.98 11.43
C LYS A 17 -0.90 12.66 9.95
N PRO A 18 -2.09 12.36 9.42
CA PRO A 18 -2.26 12.13 8.00
C PRO A 18 -1.97 13.42 7.21
N ARG A 19 -1.50 13.25 5.98
CA ARG A 19 -1.17 14.33 5.06
C ARG A 19 -1.75 14.02 3.69
N ASN A 20 -1.93 15.04 2.89
CA ASN A 20 -2.24 14.88 1.49
C ASN A 20 -1.21 13.94 0.82
N GLY A 21 -1.69 12.96 0.07
CA GLY A 21 -0.87 11.93 -0.57
C GLY A 21 -0.61 10.68 0.26
N ASP A 22 -0.92 10.67 1.57
CA ASP A 22 -0.89 9.44 2.37
C ASP A 22 -2.05 8.51 1.98
N LEU A 23 -1.88 7.21 2.23
CA LEU A 23 -2.96 6.25 2.18
C LEU A 23 -3.32 5.79 3.59
N LEU A 24 -4.59 5.80 3.91
CA LEU A 24 -5.13 5.12 5.07
C LEU A 24 -5.46 3.69 4.69
N PHE A 25 -5.20 2.74 5.58
CA PHE A 25 -5.51 1.35 5.35
C PHE A 25 -6.16 0.76 6.60
N THR A 26 -7.36 0.23 6.46
CA THR A 26 -8.05 -0.38 7.59
C THR A 26 -7.36 -1.67 7.99
N VAL A 27 -7.09 -1.85 9.29
CA VAL A 27 -6.36 -3.01 9.82
C VAL A 27 -7.15 -3.85 10.80
N THR A 28 -8.30 -3.36 11.31
CA THR A 28 -9.11 -4.07 12.31
C THR A 28 -10.58 -3.98 11.95
N GLY A 29 -11.31 -5.08 12.11
CA GLY A 29 -12.72 -5.20 11.73
C GLY A 29 -12.86 -5.37 10.22
N SER A 30 -13.37 -4.38 9.52
CA SER A 30 -13.41 -4.34 8.04
C SER A 30 -12.03 -3.97 7.50
N TYR A 31 -11.04 -4.83 7.68
CA TYR A 31 -9.66 -4.61 7.23
C TYR A 31 -9.48 -4.79 5.71
N GLY A 32 -8.39 -4.22 5.18
CA GLY A 32 -8.02 -4.38 3.77
C GLY A 32 -8.61 -3.32 2.84
N ILE A 33 -9.11 -2.20 3.38
CA ILE A 33 -9.68 -1.10 2.59
C ILE A 33 -8.68 0.05 2.57
N PRO A 34 -8.12 0.41 1.40
CA PRO A 34 -7.31 1.60 1.24
C PRO A 34 -8.19 2.84 1.03
N VAL A 35 -7.73 3.98 1.53
CA VAL A 35 -8.30 5.31 1.26
C VAL A 35 -7.17 6.26 0.96
N LEU A 36 -7.20 6.91 -0.21
CA LEU A 36 -6.25 7.94 -0.58
C LEU A 36 -6.67 9.28 0.05
N ILE A 37 -5.74 9.98 0.69
CA ILE A 37 -5.96 11.32 1.20
C ILE A 37 -5.59 12.32 0.10
N ASP A 38 -6.56 13.08 -0.37
CA ASP A 38 -6.44 14.11 -1.40
C ASP A 38 -6.78 15.52 -0.90
N SER A 39 -6.90 15.67 0.43
CA SER A 39 -7.15 16.97 1.09
C SER A 39 -6.06 17.31 2.09
N ASP A 40 -5.94 18.59 2.45
CA ASP A 40 -5.05 19.11 3.47
C ASP A 40 -5.77 19.27 4.83
N ASP A 41 -6.92 18.63 5.00
CA ASP A 41 -7.68 18.66 6.23
C ASP A 41 -6.90 18.05 7.38
N LYS A 42 -6.97 18.71 8.54
CA LYS A 42 -6.34 18.23 9.77
C LYS A 42 -7.28 17.32 10.52
N PHE A 43 -6.98 16.05 10.54
CA PHE A 43 -7.73 15.05 11.30
C PHE A 43 -6.82 13.99 11.90
N CYS A 44 -7.36 13.21 12.79
CA CYS A 44 -6.73 12.01 13.32
C CYS A 44 -7.72 10.86 13.30
N PHE A 45 -7.23 9.65 13.46
CA PHE A 45 -8.05 8.44 13.41
C PHE A 45 -7.56 7.42 14.43
N GLN A 46 -8.39 6.43 14.69
CA GLN A 46 -8.15 5.41 15.70
C GLN A 46 -7.13 4.36 15.22
N ARG A 47 -6.65 3.57 16.19
CA ARG A 47 -5.71 2.43 16.00
C ARG A 47 -6.16 1.35 15.02
N HIS A 48 -7.42 1.38 14.56
CA HIS A 48 -7.98 0.45 13.59
C HIS A 48 -7.57 0.75 12.13
N ILE A 49 -6.84 1.83 11.94
CA ILE A 49 -6.38 2.32 10.64
C ILE A 49 -4.87 2.52 10.71
N ALA A 50 -4.16 2.09 9.68
CA ALA A 50 -2.75 2.37 9.46
C ALA A 50 -2.57 3.52 8.45
N ILE A 51 -1.48 4.28 8.58
CA ILE A 51 -1.00 5.19 7.54
C ILE A 51 0.06 4.44 6.73
N VAL A 52 -0.08 4.47 5.42
CA VAL A 52 0.97 4.15 4.46
C VAL A 52 1.38 5.45 3.79
N ARG A 53 2.64 5.83 3.98
CA ARG A 53 3.21 7.07 3.43
C ARG A 53 4.19 6.71 2.32
N PRO A 54 3.79 6.84 1.03
CA PRO A 54 4.66 6.53 -0.09
C PRO A 54 5.89 7.43 -0.12
N CYS A 55 7.00 6.87 -0.60
CA CYS A 55 8.22 7.61 -0.91
C CYS A 55 8.52 7.42 -2.40
N THR A 56 8.51 8.48 -3.20
CA THR A 56 8.88 8.49 -4.64
C THR A 56 8.07 7.55 -5.56
N ILE A 57 7.18 6.70 -5.02
CA ILE A 57 6.21 5.92 -5.78
C ILE A 57 4.88 6.66 -5.85
N SER A 58 4.13 6.49 -6.94
CA SER A 58 2.79 7.06 -7.06
C SER A 58 1.85 6.53 -5.97
N ASN A 59 1.31 7.43 -5.15
CA ASN A 59 0.31 7.10 -4.15
C ASN A 59 -0.98 6.52 -4.78
N ARG A 60 -1.34 7.00 -5.97
CA ARG A 60 -2.50 6.53 -6.74
C ARG A 60 -2.29 5.09 -7.24
N TYR A 61 -1.08 4.77 -7.72
CA TYR A 61 -0.73 3.41 -8.09
C TYR A 61 -0.75 2.48 -6.88
N LEU A 62 -0.16 2.90 -5.76
CA LEU A 62 -0.17 2.12 -4.54
C LEU A 62 -1.59 1.92 -3.99
N TYR A 63 -2.48 2.89 -4.17
CA TYR A 63 -3.91 2.75 -3.86
C TYR A 63 -4.56 1.59 -4.65
N VAL A 64 -4.28 1.47 -5.94
CA VAL A 64 -4.77 0.36 -6.78
C VAL A 64 -4.27 -0.98 -6.25
N ILE A 65 -2.97 -1.09 -5.97
CA ILE A 65 -2.39 -2.33 -5.46
C ILE A 65 -3.00 -2.72 -4.11
N LEU A 66 -3.05 -1.79 -3.16
CA LEU A 66 -3.60 -2.06 -1.82
C LEU A 66 -5.09 -2.41 -1.85
N GLY A 67 -5.84 -1.95 -2.86
CA GLY A 67 -7.24 -2.31 -3.10
C GLY A 67 -7.45 -3.64 -3.81
N SER A 68 -6.38 -4.31 -4.26
CA SER A 68 -6.49 -5.55 -5.03
C SER A 68 -6.91 -6.74 -4.17
N SER A 69 -7.54 -7.74 -4.83
CA SER A 69 -7.87 -9.03 -4.22
C SER A 69 -6.63 -9.77 -3.72
N TYR A 70 -5.47 -9.56 -4.35
CA TYR A 70 -4.18 -10.07 -3.91
C TYR A 70 -3.83 -9.61 -2.49
N VAL A 71 -3.84 -8.30 -2.24
CA VAL A 71 -3.56 -7.76 -0.89
C VAL A 71 -4.64 -8.21 0.10
N LYS A 72 -5.90 -8.21 -0.33
CA LYS A 72 -7.02 -8.67 0.51
C LYS A 72 -6.83 -10.12 0.94
N SER A 73 -6.45 -11.02 0.05
CA SER A 73 -6.22 -12.44 0.36
C SER A 73 -5.09 -12.66 1.38
N ILE A 74 -4.00 -11.87 1.29
CA ILE A 74 -2.92 -11.91 2.28
C ILE A 74 -3.43 -11.43 3.64
N CYS A 75 -4.20 -10.34 3.67
CA CYS A 75 -4.80 -9.85 4.88
C CYS A 75 -5.72 -10.91 5.51
N ASP A 76 -6.55 -11.58 4.72
CA ASP A 76 -7.46 -12.63 5.18
C ASP A 76 -6.68 -13.83 5.77
N ALA A 77 -5.58 -14.23 5.13
CA ALA A 77 -4.75 -15.35 5.58
C ALA A 77 -3.95 -15.04 6.86
N LYS A 78 -3.53 -13.78 7.05
CA LYS A 78 -2.67 -13.37 8.17
C LYS A 78 -3.41 -12.61 9.27
N ALA A 79 -4.71 -12.35 9.12
CA ALA A 79 -5.51 -11.72 10.16
C ALA A 79 -5.64 -12.62 11.40
N THR A 80 -5.43 -12.05 12.57
CA THR A 80 -5.54 -12.72 13.88
C THR A 80 -6.67 -12.11 14.72
N GLY A 81 -7.13 -12.86 15.71
CA GLY A 81 -8.21 -12.44 16.62
C GLY A 81 -9.50 -13.22 16.40
N THR A 82 -10.18 -13.57 17.47
CA THR A 82 -11.43 -14.37 17.46
C THR A 82 -12.70 -13.50 17.34
N ALA A 83 -12.79 -12.45 18.15
CA ALA A 83 -13.95 -11.55 18.14
C ALA A 83 -13.82 -10.44 17.10
N GLN A 84 -12.63 -9.92 16.89
CA GLN A 84 -12.36 -8.88 15.90
C GLN A 84 -11.01 -9.17 15.23
N LYS A 85 -11.06 -9.52 13.96
CA LYS A 85 -9.85 -9.81 13.17
C LYS A 85 -9.01 -8.56 12.97
N THR A 86 -7.69 -8.72 13.09
CA THR A 86 -6.73 -7.63 12.95
C THR A 86 -5.55 -8.08 12.10
N VAL A 87 -5.16 -7.26 11.14
CA VAL A 87 -3.94 -7.40 10.35
C VAL A 87 -2.82 -6.61 11.03
N GLY A 88 -1.74 -7.29 11.42
CA GLY A 88 -0.60 -6.65 12.09
C GLY A 88 0.18 -5.71 11.17
N LEU A 89 0.82 -4.68 11.73
CA LEU A 89 1.73 -3.80 10.97
C LEU A 89 2.91 -4.56 10.35
N ALA A 90 3.38 -5.61 11.00
CA ALA A 90 4.43 -6.47 10.44
C ALA A 90 3.98 -7.07 9.10
N THR A 91 2.75 -7.58 9.02
CA THR A 91 2.16 -8.09 7.78
C THR A 91 2.13 -7.03 6.68
N LEU A 92 1.74 -5.78 7.01
CA LEU A 92 1.71 -4.70 6.02
C LEU A 92 3.12 -4.35 5.51
N ARG A 93 4.11 -4.35 6.38
CA ARG A 93 5.51 -4.04 6.00
C ARG A 93 6.14 -5.11 5.13
N GLU A 94 5.71 -6.36 5.30
CA GLU A 94 6.20 -7.53 4.58
C GLU A 94 5.37 -7.82 3.30
N LEU A 95 4.37 -6.98 2.96
CA LEU A 95 3.64 -7.12 1.71
C LEU A 95 4.60 -7.01 0.52
N LEU A 96 4.56 -8.00 -0.33
CA LEU A 96 5.24 -7.97 -1.62
C LEU A 96 4.40 -7.10 -2.57
N ILE A 97 5.03 -6.07 -3.12
CA ILE A 97 4.37 -5.09 -3.99
C ILE A 97 5.03 -5.16 -5.38
N PRO A 98 4.27 -5.43 -6.45
CA PRO A 98 4.78 -5.27 -7.80
C PRO A 98 5.00 -3.77 -8.07
N VAL A 99 6.16 -3.41 -8.62
CA VAL A 99 6.50 -2.01 -8.91
C VAL A 99 6.71 -1.87 -10.41
N ALA A 100 5.81 -1.11 -11.04
CA ALA A 100 5.90 -0.74 -12.44
C ALA A 100 6.84 0.47 -12.65
N PRO A 101 7.36 0.71 -13.85
CA PRO A 101 7.98 1.97 -14.22
C PRO A 101 7.07 3.16 -13.91
N TYR A 102 7.66 4.31 -13.51
CA TYR A 102 6.88 5.42 -12.95
C TYR A 102 5.79 5.96 -13.89
N LYS A 103 6.08 6.08 -15.19
CA LYS A 103 5.09 6.52 -16.16
C LYS A 103 3.92 5.56 -16.27
N GLU A 104 4.21 4.26 -16.26
CA GLU A 104 3.21 3.19 -16.31
C GLU A 104 2.32 3.20 -15.07
N GLN A 105 2.87 3.51 -13.88
CA GLN A 105 2.07 3.65 -12.66
C GLN A 105 0.92 4.65 -12.84
N MET A 106 1.17 5.77 -13.49
CA MET A 106 0.14 6.79 -13.73
C MET A 106 -0.92 6.33 -14.73
N GLN A 107 -0.50 5.60 -15.78
CA GLN A 107 -1.42 5.04 -16.77
C GLN A 107 -2.30 3.95 -16.16
N ILE A 108 -1.73 3.06 -15.36
CA ILE A 108 -2.48 2.01 -14.64
C ILE A 108 -3.57 2.63 -13.78
N TYR A 109 -3.23 3.67 -13.00
CA TYR A 109 -4.24 4.35 -12.18
C TYR A 109 -5.35 4.95 -13.02
N ALA A 110 -5.01 5.71 -14.07
CA ALA A 110 -5.98 6.35 -14.93
C ALA A 110 -6.94 5.33 -15.57
N GLN A 111 -6.38 4.29 -16.20
CA GLN A 111 -7.21 3.25 -16.83
C GLN A 111 -8.03 2.44 -15.83
N THR A 112 -7.50 2.20 -14.63
CA THR A 112 -8.27 1.55 -13.57
C THR A 112 -9.47 2.41 -13.16
N GLN A 113 -9.29 3.73 -12.99
CA GLN A 113 -10.39 4.64 -12.64
C GLN A 113 -11.44 4.72 -13.75
N ASP A 114 -11.00 4.81 -15.02
CA ASP A 114 -11.91 4.84 -16.17
C ASP A 114 -12.72 3.53 -16.23
N ALA A 115 -12.08 2.38 -16.10
CA ALA A 115 -12.75 1.08 -16.09
C ALA A 115 -13.72 0.93 -14.91
N LEU A 116 -13.33 1.34 -13.71
CA LEU A 116 -14.21 1.29 -12.53
C LEU A 116 -15.40 2.25 -12.67
N SER A 117 -15.21 3.45 -13.25
CA SER A 117 -16.29 4.39 -13.46
C SER A 117 -17.37 3.84 -14.43
N ILE A 118 -16.96 3.10 -15.46
CA ILE A 118 -17.89 2.40 -16.37
C ILE A 118 -18.69 1.35 -15.60
N VAL A 119 -18.00 0.55 -14.79
CA VAL A 119 -18.65 -0.49 -13.96
C VAL A 119 -19.65 0.15 -12.99
N ASP A 120 -19.27 1.25 -12.33
CA ASP A 120 -20.14 1.96 -11.38
C ASP A 120 -21.36 2.60 -12.07
N SER A 121 -21.23 3.08 -13.30
CA SER A 121 -22.37 3.63 -14.07
C SER A 121 -23.42 2.58 -14.42
N VAL A 122 -23.00 1.32 -14.59
CA VAL A 122 -23.91 0.18 -14.85
C VAL A 122 -24.63 -0.30 -13.60
N SER A 123 -24.10 0.07 -12.40
CA SER A 123 -24.58 -0.48 -11.12
C SER A 123 -25.90 0.10 -10.61
N SER A 124 -26.50 1.10 -11.31
CA SER A 124 -27.73 1.74 -10.83
C SER A 124 -29.00 0.89 -10.95
N ASP A 125 -28.96 -0.29 -11.59
CA ASP A 125 -30.18 -0.96 -12.02
C ASP A 125 -30.40 -2.44 -11.58
N LYS A 126 -29.80 -3.03 -10.60
CA LYS A 126 -30.35 -4.29 -9.98
C LYS A 126 -29.36 -5.07 -9.09
N GLU A 127 -29.92 -5.65 -8.02
CA GLU A 127 -29.24 -6.46 -6.98
C GLU A 127 -28.49 -7.71 -7.52
N ASP A 128 -28.96 -8.31 -8.63
CA ASP A 128 -28.28 -9.43 -9.30
C ASP A 128 -26.99 -9.02 -10.06
N LEU A 129 -26.85 -7.74 -10.41
CA LEU A 129 -25.67 -7.17 -11.03
C LEU A 129 -24.52 -6.92 -10.01
N LEU A 130 -24.84 -6.79 -8.73
CA LEU A 130 -23.82 -6.45 -7.71
C LEU A 130 -22.69 -7.49 -7.64
N ASN A 131 -23.03 -8.78 -7.68
CA ASN A 131 -22.03 -9.84 -7.62
C ASN A 131 -21.14 -9.86 -8.88
N ILE A 132 -21.72 -9.60 -10.05
CA ILE A 132 -20.99 -9.50 -11.31
C ILE A 132 -20.09 -8.29 -11.32
N ILE A 133 -20.58 -7.15 -10.79
CA ILE A 133 -19.84 -5.89 -10.67
C ILE A 133 -18.63 -6.06 -9.75
N GLU A 134 -18.80 -6.63 -8.56
CA GLU A 134 -17.68 -6.87 -7.63
C GLU A 134 -16.64 -7.82 -8.24
N SER A 135 -17.08 -8.85 -8.96
CA SER A 135 -16.18 -9.73 -9.69
C SER A 135 -15.41 -8.99 -10.80
N ALA A 136 -16.08 -8.11 -11.54
CA ALA A 136 -15.46 -7.30 -12.58
C ALA A 136 -14.44 -6.32 -12.00
N LYS A 137 -14.77 -5.63 -10.89
CA LYS A 137 -13.84 -4.73 -10.17
C LYS A 137 -12.60 -5.49 -9.70
N ALA A 138 -12.79 -6.66 -9.06
CA ALA A 138 -11.67 -7.50 -8.63
C ALA A 138 -10.79 -7.93 -9.81
N LYS A 139 -11.39 -8.27 -10.95
CA LYS A 139 -10.64 -8.64 -12.15
C LYS A 139 -9.86 -7.48 -12.75
N ILE A 140 -10.42 -6.27 -12.77
CA ILE A 140 -9.73 -5.07 -13.25
C ILE A 140 -8.50 -4.78 -12.38
N LEU A 141 -8.65 -4.85 -11.06
CA LEU A 141 -7.53 -4.66 -10.13
C LEU A 141 -6.46 -5.76 -10.27
N ASP A 142 -6.89 -7.01 -10.47
CA ASP A 142 -5.96 -8.12 -10.71
C ASP A 142 -5.17 -7.93 -12.02
N LEU A 143 -5.82 -7.51 -13.10
CA LEU A 143 -5.14 -7.19 -14.36
C LEU A 143 -4.16 -6.02 -14.19
N ALA A 144 -4.51 -4.99 -13.41
CA ALA A 144 -3.65 -3.85 -13.14
C ALA A 144 -2.35 -4.25 -12.44
N ILE A 145 -2.45 -5.05 -11.37
CA ILE A 145 -1.26 -5.45 -10.60
C ILE A 145 -0.37 -6.49 -11.32
N ARG A 146 -0.91 -7.16 -12.36
CA ARG A 146 -0.14 -8.08 -13.22
C ARG A 146 0.43 -7.39 -14.46
N GLY A 147 0.27 -6.06 -14.60
CA GLY A 147 0.72 -5.32 -15.78
C GLY A 147 -0.02 -5.67 -17.07
N GLN A 148 -1.24 -6.22 -16.96
CA GLN A 148 -2.06 -6.65 -18.12
C GLN A 148 -3.13 -5.61 -18.51
N LEU A 149 -3.22 -4.50 -17.78
CA LEU A 149 -4.21 -3.46 -18.04
C LEU A 149 -3.71 -2.40 -19.03
N VAL A 150 -2.40 -2.12 -19.04
CA VAL A 150 -1.77 -1.17 -19.96
C VAL A 150 -0.69 -1.87 -20.80
N PRO A 151 -0.50 -1.44 -22.07
CA PRO A 151 0.64 -1.91 -22.86
C PRO A 151 1.96 -1.53 -22.19
N GLN A 152 2.93 -2.45 -22.23
CA GLN A 152 4.28 -2.20 -21.77
C GLN A 152 5.03 -1.34 -22.80
N ASP A 153 5.76 -0.32 -22.33
CA ASP A 153 6.66 0.47 -23.17
C ASP A 153 8.11 0.06 -22.84
N PRO A 154 8.81 -0.63 -23.74
CA PRO A 154 10.19 -1.06 -23.49
C PRO A 154 11.18 0.10 -23.38
N THR A 155 10.78 1.34 -23.69
CA THR A 155 11.60 2.54 -23.54
C THR A 155 11.45 3.21 -22.18
N ASP A 156 10.48 2.77 -21.36
CA ASP A 156 10.32 3.29 -20.00
C ASP A 156 11.47 2.85 -19.08
N GLU A 157 11.84 3.72 -18.15
CA GLU A 157 12.85 3.42 -17.16
C GLU A 157 12.38 2.23 -16.28
N PRO A 158 13.18 1.16 -16.16
CA PRO A 158 12.81 -0.01 -15.37
C PRO A 158 12.57 0.32 -13.88
N ALA A 159 11.70 -0.44 -13.24
CA ALA A 159 11.39 -0.27 -11.81
C ALA A 159 12.62 -0.49 -10.91
N SER A 160 13.61 -1.27 -11.32
CA SER A 160 14.89 -1.43 -10.60
C SER A 160 15.60 -0.10 -10.37
N VAL A 161 15.67 0.76 -11.39
CA VAL A 161 16.28 2.11 -11.28
C VAL A 161 15.47 3.00 -10.34
N LEU A 162 14.14 2.93 -10.42
CA LEU A 162 13.26 3.64 -9.49
C LEU A 162 13.50 3.19 -8.03
N LEU A 163 13.62 1.88 -7.79
CA LEU A 163 13.87 1.33 -6.45
C LEU A 163 15.24 1.75 -5.90
N GLU A 164 16.26 1.86 -6.74
CA GLU A 164 17.56 2.39 -6.34
C GLU A 164 17.48 3.86 -5.90
N ARG A 165 16.76 4.70 -6.65
CA ARG A 165 16.52 6.10 -6.25
C ARG A 165 15.76 6.20 -4.94
N ILE A 166 14.70 5.41 -4.76
CA ILE A 166 13.93 5.37 -3.50
C ILE A 166 14.84 4.99 -2.33
N ARG A 167 15.72 4.00 -2.53
CA ARG A 167 16.67 3.58 -1.50
C ARG A 167 17.65 4.71 -1.14
N ALA A 168 18.20 5.38 -2.13
CA ALA A 168 19.13 6.50 -1.92
C ALA A 168 18.45 7.66 -1.18
N GLU A 169 17.23 8.03 -1.56
CA GLU A 169 16.43 9.08 -0.89
C GLU A 169 16.11 8.68 0.56
N LYS A 170 15.71 7.44 0.78
CA LYS A 170 15.41 6.91 2.12
C LYS A 170 16.65 6.96 3.04
N GLU A 171 17.82 6.57 2.54
CA GLU A 171 19.07 6.67 3.27
C GLU A 171 19.41 8.13 3.65
N GLU A 172 19.15 9.06 2.75
CA GLU A 172 19.36 10.48 3.04
C GLU A 172 18.40 10.99 4.13
N LEU A 173 17.13 10.57 4.09
CA LEU A 173 16.15 10.91 5.11
C LEU A 173 16.50 10.30 6.49
N ILE A 174 17.10 9.11 6.50
CA ILE A 174 17.61 8.47 7.72
C ILE A 174 18.78 9.28 8.28
N LYS A 175 19.76 9.66 7.42
CA LYS A 175 20.90 10.50 7.84
C LYS A 175 20.45 11.85 8.40
N GLN A 176 19.39 12.43 7.83
CA GLN A 176 18.80 13.69 8.31
C GLN A 176 17.95 13.51 9.58
N GLY A 177 17.79 12.29 10.10
CA GLY A 177 16.97 11.99 11.26
C GLY A 177 15.46 12.15 11.05
N LYS A 178 15.01 12.33 9.81
CA LYS A 178 13.58 12.49 9.46
C LYS A 178 12.80 11.19 9.58
N ILE A 179 13.45 10.05 9.28
CA ILE A 179 12.89 8.72 9.43
C ILE A 179 13.86 7.82 10.18
N LYS A 180 13.34 6.80 10.86
CA LYS A 180 14.17 5.81 11.55
C LYS A 180 14.40 4.61 10.65
N ARG A 181 15.62 4.05 10.68
CA ARG A 181 15.92 2.79 10.00
C ARG A 181 15.07 1.66 10.57
N ASP A 182 14.45 0.89 9.71
CA ASP A 182 13.76 -0.34 10.14
C ASP A 182 14.81 -1.43 10.46
N LYS A 183 14.67 -2.05 11.63
CA LYS A 183 15.57 -3.14 12.06
C LYS A 183 15.41 -4.42 11.23
N LYS A 184 14.29 -4.57 10.54
CA LYS A 184 13.96 -5.70 9.66
C LYS A 184 14.01 -5.32 8.18
N GLU A 185 14.78 -4.30 7.85
CA GLU A 185 14.93 -3.89 6.46
C GLU A 185 15.50 -5.04 5.63
N SER A 186 14.88 -5.31 4.51
CA SER A 186 15.32 -6.31 3.56
C SER A 186 15.28 -5.74 2.15
N VAL A 187 16.02 -6.36 1.24
CA VAL A 187 16.09 -5.98 -0.16
C VAL A 187 15.73 -7.18 -1.02
N ILE A 188 14.72 -7.03 -1.87
CA ILE A 188 14.38 -8.02 -2.88
C ILE A 188 15.15 -7.68 -4.15
N PHE A 189 15.71 -8.68 -4.79
CA PHE A 189 16.43 -8.56 -6.06
C PHE A 189 16.28 -9.85 -6.87
N ARG A 190 16.46 -9.73 -8.17
CA ARG A 190 16.47 -10.87 -9.09
C ARG A 190 17.90 -11.39 -9.23
N GLY A 191 18.11 -12.69 -9.00
CA GLY A 191 19.37 -13.37 -9.17
C GLY A 191 19.71 -13.66 -10.63
N GLU A 192 20.94 -14.11 -10.91
CA GLU A 192 21.39 -14.49 -12.25
C GLU A 192 20.63 -15.71 -12.81
N ASP A 193 20.07 -16.53 -11.93
CA ASP A 193 19.22 -17.67 -12.24
C ASP A 193 17.74 -17.29 -12.51
N ASN A 194 17.46 -15.99 -12.59
CA ASN A 194 16.11 -15.44 -12.78
C ASN A 194 15.15 -15.58 -11.57
N SER A 195 15.61 -16.16 -10.47
CA SER A 195 14.85 -16.33 -9.23
C SER A 195 14.89 -15.06 -8.39
N TYR A 196 13.83 -14.82 -7.61
CA TYR A 196 13.79 -13.69 -6.68
C TYR A 196 14.31 -14.09 -5.31
N TYR A 197 15.19 -13.25 -4.77
CA TYR A 197 15.80 -13.41 -3.47
C TYR A 197 15.55 -12.21 -2.58
N GLU A 198 15.26 -12.46 -1.31
CA GLU A 198 15.23 -11.45 -0.28
C GLU A 198 16.51 -11.53 0.56
N LYS A 199 17.25 -10.43 0.60
CA LYS A 199 18.42 -10.26 1.47
C LYS A 199 18.02 -9.50 2.72
N MET A 200 18.09 -10.16 3.86
CA MET A 200 17.82 -9.57 5.16
C MET A 200 18.98 -8.71 5.66
N ALA A 201 18.73 -7.83 6.63
CA ALA A 201 19.75 -6.98 7.26
C ALA A 201 20.89 -7.77 7.91
N ASP A 202 20.66 -9.03 8.35
CA ASP A 202 21.68 -9.95 8.90
C ASP A 202 22.48 -10.68 7.80
N GLY A 203 22.23 -10.37 6.53
CA GLY A 203 22.90 -10.95 5.37
C GLY A 203 22.32 -12.28 4.88
N LYS A 204 21.31 -12.83 5.53
CA LYS A 204 20.65 -14.05 5.06
C LYS A 204 19.90 -13.83 3.78
N LEU A 205 19.94 -14.84 2.91
CA LEU A 205 19.20 -14.87 1.65
C LEU A 205 18.07 -15.89 1.74
N HIS A 206 16.88 -15.47 1.31
CA HIS A 206 15.71 -16.32 1.17
C HIS A 206 15.24 -16.28 -0.28
N CYS A 207 15.08 -17.47 -0.89
CA CYS A 207 14.44 -17.57 -2.20
C CYS A 207 12.94 -17.36 -2.05
N LEU A 208 12.37 -16.49 -2.90
CA LEU A 208 10.96 -16.09 -2.85
C LEU A 208 10.09 -16.77 -3.90
N ASP A 209 10.64 -17.53 -4.84
CA ASP A 209 9.89 -18.06 -6.01
C ASP A 209 8.59 -18.78 -5.63
N ASN A 210 8.62 -19.55 -4.55
CA ASN A 210 7.43 -20.25 -4.04
C ASN A 210 6.46 -19.34 -3.25
N GLN A 211 6.82 -18.08 -3.04
CA GLN A 211 6.01 -17.10 -2.28
C GLN A 211 5.43 -16.03 -3.19
N LEU A 212 5.96 -15.90 -4.40
CA LEU A 212 5.46 -14.92 -5.36
C LEU A 212 4.13 -15.42 -5.96
N PRO A 213 3.10 -14.57 -5.96
CA PRO A 213 1.74 -14.99 -6.34
C PRO A 213 1.53 -15.07 -7.86
N PHE A 214 2.41 -14.40 -8.64
CA PHE A 214 2.35 -14.35 -10.10
C PHE A 214 3.67 -13.82 -10.67
N GLU A 215 3.89 -14.02 -11.98
CA GLU A 215 5.02 -13.46 -12.71
C GLU A 215 4.78 -11.97 -13.01
N LEU A 216 5.86 -11.18 -13.00
CA LEU A 216 5.84 -9.78 -13.38
C LEU A 216 6.20 -9.60 -14.86
N PRO A 217 5.65 -8.55 -15.53
CA PRO A 217 6.14 -8.12 -16.84
C PRO A 217 7.58 -7.64 -16.79
N ASP A 218 8.18 -7.52 -17.95
CA ASP A 218 9.52 -6.94 -18.10
C ASP A 218 9.53 -5.49 -17.58
N GLY A 219 10.60 -5.12 -16.92
CA GLY A 219 10.77 -3.80 -16.33
C GLY A 219 10.09 -3.58 -14.98
N TRP A 220 9.32 -4.56 -14.49
CA TRP A 220 8.69 -4.52 -13.15
C TRP A 220 9.56 -5.25 -12.13
N GLU A 221 9.41 -4.86 -10.86
CA GLU A 221 10.16 -5.47 -9.76
C GLU A 221 9.27 -5.72 -8.54
N TRP A 222 9.58 -6.79 -7.80
CA TRP A 222 8.99 -7.03 -6.50
C TRP A 222 9.73 -6.24 -5.42
N CYS A 223 9.00 -5.65 -4.50
CA CYS A 223 9.59 -5.05 -3.31
C CYS A 223 8.67 -5.20 -2.09
N ASN A 224 9.23 -5.07 -0.90
CA ASN A 224 8.44 -4.95 0.33
C ASN A 224 7.88 -3.52 0.45
N LEU A 225 6.66 -3.40 0.99
CA LEU A 225 6.05 -2.09 1.23
C LEU A 225 6.93 -1.18 2.09
N SER A 226 7.72 -1.75 2.99
CA SER A 226 8.69 -1.01 3.81
C SER A 226 9.80 -0.34 3.01
N MET A 227 10.12 -0.83 1.79
CA MET A 227 11.13 -0.21 0.92
C MET A 227 10.63 1.09 0.31
N ILE A 228 9.35 1.16 -0.06
CA ILE A 228 8.75 2.26 -0.83
C ILE A 228 7.90 3.21 0.00
N GLY A 229 7.74 2.95 1.29
CA GLY A 229 6.93 3.78 2.16
C GLY A 229 7.17 3.53 3.63
N THR A 230 6.56 4.36 4.47
CA THR A 230 6.51 4.16 5.92
C THR A 230 5.10 3.76 6.35
N THR A 231 5.01 2.87 7.33
CA THR A 231 3.73 2.41 7.87
C THR A 231 3.64 2.77 9.35
N ASN A 232 2.54 3.39 9.76
CA ASN A 232 2.28 3.73 11.14
C ASN A 232 0.84 3.37 11.51
N ILE A 233 0.61 3.03 12.77
CA ILE A 233 -0.75 2.86 13.30
C ILE A 233 -1.31 4.22 13.70
N GLY A 234 -2.62 4.42 13.51
CA GLY A 234 -3.35 5.55 14.04
C GLY A 234 -3.35 5.58 15.57
N LEU A 235 -4.02 6.56 16.11
CA LEU A 235 -3.98 6.86 17.54
C LEU A 235 -4.71 5.80 18.38
N THR A 236 -4.13 5.51 19.55
CA THR A 236 -4.88 4.99 20.69
C THR A 236 -5.20 6.19 21.56
N TYR A 237 -6.48 6.52 21.73
CA TYR A 237 -6.93 7.59 22.63
C TYR A 237 -7.66 7.00 23.84
N ARG A 238 -7.64 7.72 24.97
CA ARG A 238 -8.46 7.42 26.13
C ARG A 238 -9.82 8.11 25.97
N PRO A 239 -10.89 7.65 26.65
CA PRO A 239 -12.19 8.34 26.66
C PRO A 239 -12.10 9.81 27.05
N THR A 240 -11.11 10.15 27.90
CA THR A 240 -10.83 11.52 28.36
C THR A 240 -10.21 12.43 27.29
N ASP A 241 -9.71 11.88 26.19
CA ASP A 241 -9.09 12.63 25.08
C ASP A 241 -10.14 13.05 24.03
N ILE A 242 -11.43 12.74 24.27
CA ILE A 242 -12.54 13.02 23.36
C ILE A 242 -13.32 14.21 23.90
N GLU A 243 -13.52 15.23 23.09
CA GLU A 243 -14.42 16.34 23.37
C GLU A 243 -15.81 16.05 22.81
N PRO A 244 -16.90 16.40 23.55
CA PRO A 244 -18.24 16.38 22.99
C PRO A 244 -18.31 17.40 21.84
N GLY A 245 -18.75 16.92 20.66
CA GLY A 245 -18.96 17.76 19.48
C GLY A 245 -20.30 18.43 19.47
#